data_8d1ae2e1b561984b203fb92dd5faaadd
#
_entry.id   8d1ae2e1b561984b203fb92dd5faaadd
#
_cell.length_a   1.000
_cell.length_b   1.000
_cell.length_c   1.000
_cell.angle_alpha   90.00
_cell.angle_beta   90.00
_cell.angle_gamma   90.00
#
_symmetry.space_group_name_H-M   'P 1'
#
loop_
_entity.id
_entity.type
_entity.pdbx_description
1 polymer ?
#
loop_
_entity_poly.entity_id
_entity_poly.type
_entity_poly.pdbx_seq_one_letter_code
_entity_poly.pdbx_strand_id
1 'polypeptide(L)'
;KRQRIHLATAVSAARWEVEDQKQKVDKDKAKRVEMATQQQQIKDEIEQCNLEAEGIAHAPQATKELLAYPTPVGRTVTGDELHFRLAAGRISYIPLTELFDRAKARTQRKSGGSLASMESRIETVGPILDYALDYVIEVQINRSAGQVYVRSREWVVKPARYDIGETLDDALARQSRFRSILAAVTPATTVTLWC
;
A
#
# COMPACT_ATOMS: atom_id res chain seq x y z
N LYS A 1 -6.18 71.28 -34.99
CA LYS A 1 -6.80 70.73 -33.73
C LYS A 1 -7.04 69.25 -33.83
N ARG A 2 -7.55 68.66 -34.95
CA ARG A 2 -7.87 67.20 -35.08
C ARG A 2 -6.63 66.27 -34.93
N GLN A 3 -5.46 66.72 -35.50
CA GLN A 3 -4.24 65.92 -35.38
C GLN A 3 -3.70 65.79 -33.94
N ARG A 4 -3.84 66.86 -33.12
CA ARG A 4 -3.44 66.82 -31.71
C ARG A 4 -4.30 65.84 -30.87
N ILE A 5 -5.58 65.75 -31.19
CA ILE A 5 -6.47 64.80 -30.52
C ILE A 5 -6.12 63.38 -30.90
N HIS A 6 -5.84 63.09 -32.16
CA HIS A 6 -5.42 61.76 -32.63
C HIS A 6 -4.09 61.32 -32.01
N LEU A 7 -3.12 62.23 -31.90
CA LEU A 7 -1.85 61.94 -31.24
C LEU A 7 -2.03 61.66 -29.73
N ALA A 8 -2.88 62.42 -29.06
CA ALA A 8 -3.16 62.21 -27.63
C ALA A 8 -3.82 60.89 -27.36
N THR A 9 -4.79 60.47 -28.19
CA THR A 9 -5.43 59.14 -28.07
C THR A 9 -4.46 58.01 -28.39
N ALA A 10 -3.60 58.14 -29.37
CA ALA A 10 -2.58 57.14 -29.70
C ALA A 10 -1.54 56.98 -28.55
N VAL A 11 -1.09 58.09 -27.94
CA VAL A 11 -0.18 58.06 -26.81
C VAL A 11 -0.83 57.45 -25.57
N SER A 12 -2.10 57.74 -25.31
CA SER A 12 -2.81 57.11 -24.18
C SER A 12 -2.98 55.60 -24.41
N ALA A 13 -3.35 55.16 -25.59
CA ALA A 13 -3.47 53.76 -25.93
C ALA A 13 -2.13 53.01 -25.79
N ALA A 14 -1.04 53.58 -26.30
CA ALA A 14 0.30 52.99 -26.14
C ALA A 14 0.75 52.92 -24.67
N ARG A 15 0.41 53.92 -23.85
CA ARG A 15 0.69 53.88 -22.41
C ARG A 15 -0.08 52.74 -21.70
N TRP A 16 -1.34 52.55 -22.04
CA TRP A 16 -2.14 51.44 -21.51
C TRP A 16 -1.55 50.09 -21.90
N GLU A 17 -1.13 49.95 -23.13
CA GLU A 17 -0.56 48.68 -23.60
C GLU A 17 0.79 48.38 -22.92
N VAL A 18 1.64 49.37 -22.70
CA VAL A 18 2.89 49.24 -21.95
C VAL A 18 2.63 48.84 -20.49
N GLU A 19 1.62 49.43 -19.86
CA GLU A 19 1.28 49.10 -18.47
C GLU A 19 0.71 47.69 -18.34
N ASP A 20 -0.15 47.25 -19.28
CA ASP A 20 -0.66 45.89 -19.33
C ASP A 20 0.47 44.87 -19.54
N GLN A 21 1.40 45.17 -20.44
CA GLN A 21 2.59 44.34 -20.66
C GLN A 21 3.48 44.24 -19.40
N LYS A 22 3.70 45.37 -18.70
CA LYS A 22 4.44 45.35 -17.43
C LYS A 22 3.77 44.46 -16.38
N GLN A 23 2.45 44.59 -16.22
CA GLN A 23 1.71 43.76 -15.26
C GLN A 23 1.78 42.26 -15.60
N LYS A 24 1.74 41.91 -16.90
CA LYS A 24 1.91 40.52 -17.34
C LYS A 24 3.31 40.01 -17.04
N VAL A 25 4.34 40.79 -17.33
CA VAL A 25 5.73 40.42 -17.03
C VAL A 25 5.96 40.24 -15.53
N ASP A 26 5.39 41.13 -14.70
CA ASP A 26 5.54 41.03 -13.24
C ASP A 26 4.81 39.79 -12.68
N LYS A 27 3.62 39.46 -13.21
CA LYS A 27 2.92 38.22 -12.86
C LYS A 27 3.71 36.98 -13.28
N ASP A 28 4.30 37.00 -14.47
CA ASP A 28 5.12 35.87 -14.94
C ASP A 28 6.42 35.71 -14.13
N LYS A 29 7.03 36.84 -13.73
CA LYS A 29 8.18 36.80 -12.81
C LYS A 29 7.81 36.21 -11.45
N ALA A 30 6.68 36.64 -10.88
CA ALA A 30 6.20 36.12 -9.62
C ALA A 30 5.96 34.59 -9.68
N LYS A 31 5.29 34.11 -10.75
CA LYS A 31 5.08 32.67 -10.98
C LYS A 31 6.39 31.89 -11.12
N ARG A 32 7.37 32.48 -11.85
CA ARG A 32 8.69 31.82 -11.99
C ARG A 32 9.41 31.70 -10.65
N VAL A 33 9.36 32.72 -9.81
CA VAL A 33 9.95 32.69 -8.47
C VAL A 33 9.24 31.63 -7.60
N GLU A 34 7.91 31.58 -7.63
CA GLU A 34 7.14 30.59 -6.91
C GLU A 34 7.48 29.15 -7.36
N MET A 35 7.52 28.92 -8.68
CA MET A 35 7.91 27.60 -9.22
C MET A 35 9.36 27.24 -8.87
N ALA A 36 10.28 28.20 -8.88
CA ALA A 36 11.67 27.94 -8.47
C ALA A 36 11.76 27.58 -6.97
N THR A 37 10.96 28.23 -6.13
CA THR A 37 10.89 27.91 -4.69
C THR A 37 10.33 26.51 -4.48
N GLN A 38 9.25 26.16 -5.16
CA GLN A 38 8.66 24.81 -5.08
C GLN A 38 9.64 23.75 -5.59
N GLN A 39 10.35 24.01 -6.69
CA GLN A 39 11.37 23.09 -7.18
C GLN A 39 12.50 22.88 -6.17
N GLN A 40 12.91 23.94 -5.47
CA GLN A 40 13.94 23.81 -4.45
C GLN A 40 13.44 22.99 -3.26
N GLN A 41 12.22 23.24 -2.78
CA GLN A 41 11.60 22.44 -1.71
C GLN A 41 11.54 20.95 -2.05
N ILE A 42 11.07 20.61 -3.25
CA ILE A 42 11.02 19.22 -3.71
C ILE A 42 12.42 18.59 -3.76
N LYS A 43 13.43 19.33 -4.19
CA LYS A 43 14.81 18.84 -4.20
C LYS A 43 15.32 18.55 -2.79
N ASP A 44 15.07 19.45 -1.87
CA ASP A 44 15.46 19.30 -0.47
C ASP A 44 14.76 18.11 0.18
N GLU A 45 13.46 17.90 -0.12
CA GLU A 45 12.72 16.71 0.32
C GLU A 45 13.29 15.40 -0.25
N ILE A 46 13.63 15.40 -1.54
CA ILE A 46 14.27 14.22 -2.17
C ILE A 46 15.63 13.91 -1.52
N GLU A 47 16.44 14.94 -1.26
CA GLU A 47 17.73 14.78 -0.60
C GLU A 47 17.56 14.24 0.83
N GLN A 48 16.60 14.75 1.57
CA GLN A 48 16.28 14.25 2.91
C GLN A 48 15.82 12.78 2.86
N CYS A 49 14.92 12.41 1.94
CA CYS A 49 14.49 11.03 1.78
C CYS A 49 15.65 10.09 1.41
N ASN A 50 16.58 10.56 0.57
CA ASN A 50 17.75 9.78 0.21
C ASN A 50 18.69 9.56 1.41
N LEU A 51 18.92 10.59 2.22
CA LEU A 51 19.71 10.48 3.45
C LEU A 51 19.06 9.53 4.46
N GLU A 52 17.75 9.59 4.61
CA GLU A 52 17.01 8.65 5.45
C GLU A 52 17.11 7.22 4.94
N ALA A 53 16.99 7.01 3.63
CA ALA A 53 17.13 5.69 3.00
C ALA A 53 18.54 5.13 3.19
N GLU A 54 19.59 5.95 3.02
CA GLU A 54 20.98 5.58 3.29
C GLU A 54 21.17 5.27 4.79
N GLY A 55 20.60 6.06 5.68
CA GLY A 55 20.65 5.83 7.12
C GLY A 55 20.02 4.49 7.51
N ILE A 56 18.91 4.11 6.88
CA ILE A 56 18.25 2.81 7.09
C ILE A 56 19.12 1.68 6.51
N ALA A 57 19.68 1.87 5.32
CA ALA A 57 20.52 0.86 4.67
C ALA A 57 21.83 0.57 5.44
N HIS A 58 22.35 1.59 6.12
CA HIS A 58 23.59 1.49 6.90
C HIS A 58 23.34 1.39 8.42
N ALA A 59 22.08 1.38 8.85
CA ALA A 59 21.76 1.14 10.25
C ALA A 59 22.39 -0.22 10.67
N PRO A 60 23.22 -0.27 11.72
CA PRO A 60 23.75 -1.52 12.21
C PRO A 60 22.55 -2.41 12.51
N GLN A 61 22.38 -3.46 11.71
CA GLN A 61 21.39 -4.48 12.01
C GLN A 61 21.69 -4.93 13.43
N ALA A 62 20.82 -4.60 14.37
CA ALA A 62 20.89 -5.18 15.69
C ALA A 62 20.94 -6.68 15.44
N THR A 63 22.09 -7.28 15.68
CA THR A 63 22.26 -8.71 15.70
C THR A 63 21.36 -9.20 16.82
N LYS A 64 20.08 -9.44 16.51
CA LYS A 64 19.26 -10.31 17.31
C LYS A 64 19.99 -11.65 17.22
N GLU A 65 20.68 -12.01 18.30
CA GLU A 65 21.00 -13.41 18.51
C GLU A 65 19.65 -14.13 18.48
N LEU A 66 19.33 -14.67 17.31
CA LEU A 66 18.31 -15.67 17.17
C LEU A 66 18.84 -16.86 17.95
N LEU A 67 18.50 -16.94 19.24
CA LEU A 67 18.50 -18.19 19.96
C LEU A 67 17.57 -19.08 19.13
N ALA A 68 18.17 -19.82 18.19
CA ALA A 68 17.48 -20.84 17.46
C ALA A 68 17.09 -21.93 18.47
N TYR A 69 15.95 -21.74 19.09
CA TYR A 69 15.28 -22.87 19.71
C TYR A 69 15.07 -23.87 18.57
N PRO A 70 15.49 -25.15 18.73
CA PRO A 70 15.22 -26.14 17.72
C PRO A 70 13.73 -26.10 17.47
N THR A 71 13.35 -25.58 16.30
CA THR A 71 11.97 -25.61 15.85
C THR A 71 11.54 -27.06 15.89
N PRO A 72 10.53 -27.44 16.65
CA PRO A 72 10.03 -28.80 16.59
C PRO A 72 9.75 -29.07 15.12
N VAL A 73 10.31 -30.18 14.61
CA VAL A 73 10.11 -30.63 13.22
C VAL A 73 8.62 -30.50 12.93
N GLY A 74 8.26 -29.54 12.06
CA GLY A 74 6.87 -29.24 11.80
C GLY A 74 6.19 -30.51 11.30
N ARG A 75 5.30 -31.07 12.11
CA ARG A 75 4.40 -32.11 11.63
C ARG A 75 3.51 -31.46 10.58
N THR A 76 3.40 -32.11 9.43
CA THR A 76 2.41 -31.70 8.44
C THR A 76 1.04 -31.67 9.13
N VAL A 77 0.47 -30.50 9.27
CA VAL A 77 -0.84 -30.34 9.88
C VAL A 77 -1.87 -30.79 8.86
N THR A 78 -2.50 -31.92 9.12
CA THR A 78 -3.63 -32.42 8.33
C THR A 78 -4.90 -32.11 9.11
N GLY A 79 -5.59 -31.03 8.76
CA GLY A 79 -6.82 -30.61 9.43
C GLY A 79 -7.10 -29.13 9.28
N ASP A 80 -8.15 -28.67 9.93
CA ASP A 80 -8.48 -27.25 9.95
C ASP A 80 -7.47 -26.48 10.78
N GLU A 81 -7.05 -25.33 10.28
CA GLU A 81 -6.09 -24.45 10.95
C GLU A 81 -6.73 -23.10 11.26
N LEU A 82 -6.62 -22.67 12.51
CA LEU A 82 -7.09 -21.37 12.97
C LEU A 82 -5.90 -20.48 13.30
N HIS A 83 -5.93 -19.25 12.83
CA HIS A 83 -4.86 -18.30 13.02
C HIS A 83 -5.34 -17.12 13.88
N PHE A 84 -4.61 -16.84 14.96
CA PHE A 84 -4.85 -15.68 15.79
C PHE A 84 -3.60 -14.80 15.85
N ARG A 85 -3.80 -13.49 15.88
CA ARG A 85 -2.74 -12.51 16.09
C ARG A 85 -2.86 -11.94 17.50
N LEU A 86 -1.72 -11.92 18.21
CA LEU A 86 -1.55 -11.25 19.49
C LEU A 86 -0.72 -9.99 19.27
N ALA A 87 -1.31 -8.84 19.42
CA ALA A 87 -0.58 -7.57 19.29
C ALA A 87 -1.21 -6.48 20.14
N ALA A 88 -0.38 -5.66 20.76
CA ALA A 88 -0.80 -4.53 21.58
C ALA A 88 -1.86 -4.90 22.65
N GLY A 89 -1.71 -6.05 23.32
CA GLY A 89 -2.65 -6.53 24.33
C GLY A 89 -4.02 -6.96 23.81
N ARG A 90 -4.14 -7.20 22.50
CA ARG A 90 -5.37 -7.62 21.85
C ARG A 90 -5.17 -8.95 21.13
N ILE A 91 -6.25 -9.74 21.06
CA ILE A 91 -6.32 -10.98 20.27
C ILE A 91 -7.29 -10.78 19.13
N SER A 92 -6.88 -11.18 17.92
CA SER A 92 -7.72 -11.10 16.73
C SER A 92 -7.61 -12.36 15.89
N TYR A 93 -8.71 -12.82 15.33
CA TYR A 93 -8.75 -13.95 14.40
C TYR A 93 -8.38 -13.50 12.99
N ILE A 94 -7.48 -14.24 12.36
CA ILE A 94 -7.08 -14.02 10.97
C ILE A 94 -7.84 -15.03 10.08
N PRO A 95 -8.76 -14.59 9.22
CA PRO A 95 -9.52 -15.49 8.33
C PRO A 95 -8.67 -15.88 7.10
N LEU A 96 -7.58 -16.60 7.34
CA LEU A 96 -6.57 -16.89 6.33
C LEU A 96 -7.14 -17.70 5.15
N THR A 97 -7.90 -18.75 5.45
CA THR A 97 -8.55 -19.60 4.42
C THR A 97 -9.46 -18.78 3.51
N GLU A 98 -10.31 -17.93 4.08
CA GLU A 98 -11.24 -17.11 3.31
C GLU A 98 -10.51 -16.06 2.44
N LEU A 99 -9.43 -15.49 2.97
CA LEU A 99 -8.58 -14.55 2.23
C LEU A 99 -7.93 -15.25 1.02
N PHE A 100 -7.37 -16.44 1.22
CA PHE A 100 -6.76 -17.22 0.15
C PHE A 100 -7.78 -17.68 -0.90
N ASP A 101 -8.95 -18.14 -0.49
CA ASP A 101 -9.98 -18.58 -1.42
C ASP A 101 -10.49 -17.43 -2.29
N ARG A 102 -10.67 -16.25 -1.72
CA ARG A 102 -11.01 -15.05 -2.49
C ARG A 102 -9.89 -14.64 -3.45
N ALA A 103 -8.63 -14.74 -3.02
CA ALA A 103 -7.50 -14.43 -3.88
C ALA A 103 -7.41 -15.42 -5.05
N LYS A 104 -7.56 -16.72 -4.80
CA LYS A 104 -7.61 -17.77 -5.82
C LYS A 104 -8.75 -17.52 -6.82
N ALA A 105 -9.96 -17.27 -6.33
CA ALA A 105 -11.12 -17.03 -7.18
C ALA A 105 -10.92 -15.78 -8.04
N ARG A 106 -10.28 -14.73 -7.51
CA ARG A 106 -9.97 -13.51 -8.26
C ARG A 106 -8.92 -13.73 -9.34
N THR A 107 -7.88 -14.51 -9.01
CA THR A 107 -6.82 -14.89 -9.95
C THR A 107 -7.37 -15.75 -11.09
N GLN A 108 -8.23 -16.73 -10.80
CA GLN A 108 -8.85 -17.60 -11.80
C GLN A 108 -9.75 -16.84 -12.77
N ARG A 109 -10.55 -15.89 -12.28
CA ARG A 109 -11.41 -15.05 -13.16
C ARG A 109 -10.59 -14.21 -14.14
N LYS A 110 -9.41 -13.79 -13.77
CA LYS A 110 -8.52 -12.99 -14.62
C LYS A 110 -7.72 -13.82 -15.61
N SER A 111 -7.51 -15.09 -15.36
CA SER A 111 -6.84 -16.00 -16.31
C SER A 111 -7.60 -16.18 -17.62
N GLY A 112 -8.91 -15.92 -17.63
CA GLY A 112 -9.76 -15.98 -18.83
C GLY A 112 -9.79 -14.71 -19.68
N GLY A 113 -9.14 -13.63 -19.26
CA GLY A 113 -9.08 -12.36 -19.99
C GLY A 113 -7.77 -12.19 -20.75
N SER A 114 -7.77 -11.34 -21.79
CA SER A 114 -6.56 -10.99 -22.54
C SER A 114 -5.54 -10.33 -21.61
N LEU A 115 -4.58 -11.10 -21.13
CA LEU A 115 -3.45 -10.63 -20.33
C LEU A 115 -2.36 -10.16 -21.30
N ALA A 116 -2.44 -8.90 -21.72
CA ALA A 116 -1.57 -8.33 -22.75
C ALA A 116 -0.17 -7.92 -22.25
N SER A 117 0.15 -8.03 -20.95
CA SER A 117 1.45 -7.61 -20.44
C SER A 117 2.02 -8.58 -19.40
N MET A 118 3.32 -8.86 -19.53
CA MET A 118 4.14 -9.66 -18.62
C MET A 118 4.55 -8.86 -17.38
N GLU A 119 3.65 -8.18 -16.72
CA GLU A 119 4.00 -7.39 -15.53
C GLU A 119 3.56 -8.11 -14.27
N SER A 120 4.51 -8.28 -13.35
CA SER A 120 4.18 -8.63 -11.98
C SER A 120 3.45 -7.44 -11.35
N ARG A 121 2.33 -7.71 -10.69
CA ARG A 121 1.58 -6.67 -9.99
C ARG A 121 1.13 -7.16 -8.62
N ILE A 122 1.04 -6.23 -7.69
CA ILE A 122 0.49 -6.49 -6.37
C ILE A 122 -1.03 -6.33 -6.46
N GLU A 123 -1.75 -7.32 -5.96
CA GLU A 123 -3.19 -7.26 -5.78
C GLU A 123 -3.55 -7.44 -4.31
N THR A 124 -4.61 -6.75 -3.89
CA THR A 124 -5.13 -6.82 -2.53
C THR A 124 -6.52 -7.42 -2.52
N VAL A 125 -6.75 -8.33 -1.59
CA VAL A 125 -8.06 -8.91 -1.28
C VAL A 125 -8.45 -8.57 0.14
N GLY A 126 -9.71 -8.26 0.36
CA GLY A 126 -10.27 -7.90 1.67
C GLY A 126 -10.69 -6.44 1.73
N PRO A 127 -10.88 -5.88 2.92
CA PRO A 127 -10.72 -6.55 4.22
C PRO A 127 -11.80 -7.61 4.49
N ILE A 128 -11.40 -8.70 5.15
CA ILE A 128 -12.29 -9.69 5.74
C ILE A 128 -11.98 -9.72 7.23
N LEU A 129 -12.94 -9.49 8.09
CA LEU A 129 -12.76 -9.44 9.54
C LEU A 129 -11.55 -8.58 9.97
N ASP A 130 -11.41 -7.40 9.35
CA ASP A 130 -10.32 -6.45 9.59
C ASP A 130 -8.93 -6.89 9.08
N TYR A 131 -8.82 -7.92 8.24
CA TYR A 131 -7.57 -8.34 7.59
C TYR A 131 -7.66 -8.27 6.08
N ALA A 132 -6.59 -7.83 5.45
CA ALA A 132 -6.40 -7.84 4.01
C ALA A 132 -5.21 -8.73 3.64
N LEU A 133 -5.23 -9.27 2.43
CA LEU A 133 -4.17 -10.08 1.88
C LEU A 133 -3.63 -9.41 0.62
N ASP A 134 -2.36 -9.03 0.65
CA ASP A 134 -1.63 -8.62 -0.53
C ASP A 134 -0.92 -9.82 -1.14
N TYR A 135 -0.90 -9.91 -2.44
CA TYR A 135 -0.19 -10.97 -3.15
C TYR A 135 0.32 -10.47 -4.50
N VAL A 136 1.47 -11.00 -4.92
CA VAL A 136 2.08 -10.70 -6.21
C VAL A 136 1.55 -11.68 -7.24
N ILE A 137 1.00 -11.17 -8.33
CA ILE A 137 0.63 -11.97 -9.50
C ILE A 137 1.74 -11.85 -10.53
N GLU A 138 2.28 -12.99 -10.95
CA GLU A 138 3.17 -13.11 -12.10
C GLU A 138 2.45 -13.81 -13.24
N VAL A 139 2.52 -13.23 -14.41
CA VAL A 139 2.01 -13.84 -15.64
C VAL A 139 3.18 -14.47 -16.40
N GLN A 140 3.18 -15.78 -16.54
CA GLN A 140 4.18 -16.51 -17.32
C GLN A 140 3.52 -17.02 -18.62
N ILE A 141 4.09 -16.63 -19.74
CA ILE A 141 3.66 -17.12 -21.05
C ILE A 141 4.59 -18.23 -21.49
N ASN A 142 4.08 -19.44 -21.60
CA ASN A 142 4.80 -20.52 -22.26
C ASN A 142 4.68 -20.36 -23.77
N ARG A 143 5.69 -19.76 -24.40
CA ARG A 143 5.69 -19.48 -25.84
C ARG A 143 5.63 -20.74 -26.70
N SER A 144 6.11 -21.88 -26.19
CA SER A 144 6.13 -23.15 -26.93
C SER A 144 4.75 -23.81 -27.00
N ALA A 145 3.89 -23.56 -26.01
CA ALA A 145 2.56 -24.17 -25.92
C ALA A 145 1.41 -23.16 -26.13
N GLY A 146 1.72 -21.88 -26.28
CA GLY A 146 0.69 -20.82 -26.37
C GLY A 146 -0.15 -20.65 -25.09
N GLN A 147 0.29 -21.22 -23.98
CA GLN A 147 -0.45 -21.22 -22.72
C GLN A 147 0.04 -20.11 -21.81
N VAL A 148 -0.91 -19.43 -21.18
CA VAL A 148 -0.67 -18.39 -20.18
C VAL A 148 -0.88 -19.00 -18.81
N TYR A 149 0.16 -18.97 -17.98
CA TYR A 149 0.08 -19.38 -16.59
C TYR A 149 0.09 -18.14 -15.71
N VAL A 150 -0.86 -18.08 -14.79
CA VAL A 150 -0.88 -17.05 -13.76
C VAL A 150 -0.40 -17.70 -12.46
N ARG A 151 0.69 -17.20 -11.92
CA ARG A 151 1.27 -17.67 -10.66
C ARG A 151 1.19 -16.57 -9.62
N SER A 152 0.75 -16.91 -8.44
CA SER A 152 0.83 -15.99 -7.30
C SER A 152 2.07 -16.31 -6.47
N ARG A 153 2.79 -15.26 -6.10
CA ARG A 153 3.92 -15.33 -5.18
C ARG A 153 3.74 -14.31 -4.08
N GLU A 154 4.47 -14.47 -3.00
CA GLU A 154 4.54 -13.52 -1.90
C GLU A 154 3.15 -13.11 -1.38
N TRP A 155 2.78 -13.71 -0.28
CA TRP A 155 1.50 -13.48 0.36
C TRP A 155 1.76 -12.73 1.66
N VAL A 156 1.20 -11.54 1.80
CA VAL A 156 1.35 -10.72 3.00
C VAL A 156 -0.02 -10.44 3.57
N VAL A 157 -0.30 -10.98 4.75
CA VAL A 157 -1.50 -10.67 5.51
C VAL A 157 -1.24 -9.44 6.35
N LYS A 158 -2.09 -8.44 6.23
CA LYS A 158 -1.98 -7.20 6.99
C LYS A 158 -3.29 -6.80 7.65
N PRO A 159 -3.21 -6.24 8.86
CA PRO A 159 -4.38 -5.68 9.51
C PRO A 159 -4.84 -4.41 8.77
N ALA A 160 -6.16 -4.23 8.65
CA ALA A 160 -6.73 -3.00 8.09
C ALA A 160 -6.58 -1.79 9.02
N ARG A 161 -6.41 -2.03 10.32
CA ARG A 161 -6.20 -1.02 11.38
C ARG A 161 -5.24 -1.56 12.43
N TYR A 162 -4.65 -0.68 13.23
CA TYR A 162 -3.70 -1.09 14.29
C TYR A 162 -4.38 -1.66 15.53
N ASP A 163 -5.59 -1.21 15.83
CA ASP A 163 -6.35 -1.48 17.06
C ASP A 163 -7.36 -2.63 16.91
N ILE A 164 -7.12 -3.54 15.97
CA ILE A 164 -8.01 -4.67 15.71
C ILE A 164 -7.90 -5.73 16.80
N GLY A 165 -9.01 -6.39 17.03
CA GLY A 165 -9.13 -7.50 17.99
C GLY A 165 -9.73 -7.10 19.32
N GLU A 166 -9.97 -8.10 20.13
CA GLU A 166 -10.56 -8.01 21.45
C GLU A 166 -9.46 -7.83 22.51
N THR A 167 -9.70 -7.00 23.50
CA THR A 167 -8.84 -6.96 24.70
C THR A 167 -9.01 -8.27 25.48
N LEU A 168 -8.16 -8.52 26.47
CA LEU A 168 -8.27 -9.71 27.30
C LEU A 168 -9.63 -9.81 27.98
N ASP A 169 -10.13 -8.70 28.51
CA ASP A 169 -11.42 -8.65 29.19
C ASP A 169 -12.59 -8.93 28.22
N ASP A 170 -12.52 -8.34 27.03
CA ASP A 170 -13.51 -8.58 25.96
C ASP A 170 -13.45 -10.04 25.50
N ALA A 171 -12.27 -10.61 25.33
CA ALA A 171 -12.07 -12.00 24.89
C ALA A 171 -12.60 -13.02 25.89
N LEU A 172 -12.59 -12.70 27.18
CA LEU A 172 -13.15 -13.52 28.26
C LEU A 172 -14.68 -13.36 28.41
N ALA A 173 -15.27 -12.33 27.83
CA ALA A 173 -16.71 -12.09 27.89
C ALA A 173 -17.52 -13.19 27.18
N ARG A 174 -18.79 -13.38 27.60
CA ARG A 174 -19.65 -14.43 27.01
C ARG A 174 -19.93 -14.24 25.51
N GLN A 175 -19.97 -13.00 25.03
CA GLN A 175 -20.26 -12.64 23.64
C GLN A 175 -18.98 -12.39 22.81
N SER A 176 -17.84 -12.82 23.30
CA SER A 176 -16.57 -12.67 22.61
C SER A 176 -16.55 -13.49 21.31
N ARG A 177 -16.04 -12.86 20.25
CA ARG A 177 -15.79 -13.53 18.98
C ARG A 177 -14.72 -14.62 19.14
N PHE A 178 -13.66 -14.33 19.89
CA PHE A 178 -12.59 -15.27 20.20
C PHE A 178 -13.16 -16.56 20.81
N ARG A 179 -14.02 -16.44 21.83
CA ARG A 179 -14.68 -17.61 22.44
C ARG A 179 -15.60 -18.33 21.47
N SER A 180 -16.33 -17.61 20.66
CA SER A 180 -17.22 -18.19 19.65
C SER A 180 -16.45 -19.04 18.64
N ILE A 181 -15.29 -18.56 18.19
CA ILE A 181 -14.43 -19.29 17.26
C ILE A 181 -13.81 -20.52 17.95
N LEU A 182 -13.31 -20.36 19.19
CA LEU A 182 -12.76 -21.49 19.95
C LEU A 182 -13.79 -22.56 20.26
N ALA A 183 -15.06 -22.21 20.43
CA ALA A 183 -16.12 -23.18 20.67
C ALA A 183 -16.39 -24.10 19.46
N ALA A 184 -15.96 -23.69 18.28
CA ALA A 184 -16.05 -24.51 17.06
C ALA A 184 -14.81 -25.39 16.81
N VAL A 185 -13.79 -25.31 17.67
CA VAL A 185 -12.54 -26.07 17.54
C VAL A 185 -12.78 -27.54 17.83
N THR A 186 -12.28 -28.39 16.94
CA THR A 186 -12.26 -29.84 17.11
C THR A 186 -10.89 -30.32 17.60
N PRO A 187 -10.76 -31.55 18.14
CA PRO A 187 -9.45 -32.07 18.51
C PRO A 187 -8.43 -32.19 17.37
N ALA A 188 -8.91 -32.16 16.11
CA ALA A 188 -8.07 -32.17 14.92
C ALA A 188 -7.68 -30.76 14.43
N THR A 189 -8.21 -29.70 15.04
CA THR A 189 -7.92 -28.32 14.64
C THR A 189 -6.61 -27.85 15.26
N THR A 190 -5.73 -27.33 14.44
CA THR A 190 -4.49 -26.66 14.89
C THR A 190 -4.72 -25.18 15.07
N VAL A 191 -4.23 -24.62 16.19
CA VAL A 191 -4.29 -23.19 16.47
C VAL A 191 -2.89 -22.60 16.37
N THR A 192 -2.71 -21.65 15.46
CA THR A 192 -1.45 -20.93 15.26
C THR A 192 -1.56 -19.51 15.81
N LEU A 193 -0.59 -19.12 16.64
CA LEU A 193 -0.49 -17.77 17.21
C LEU A 193 0.61 -16.98 16.51
N TRP A 194 0.25 -15.78 16.06
CA TRP A 194 1.17 -14.82 15.45
C TRP A 194 1.44 -13.70 16.46
N CYS A 195 2.70 -13.45 16.78
CA CYS A 195 3.14 -12.43 17.73
C CYS A 195 3.93 -11.32 17.03
#